data_fef2f8cb2c10be5b701765375c0faf71
#
_entry.id   fef2f8cb2c10be5b701765375c0faf71
#
_cell.length_a   1.000
_cell.length_b   1.000
_cell.length_c   1.000
_cell.angle_alpha   90.00
_cell.angle_beta   90.00
_cell.angle_gamma   90.00
#
_symmetry.space_group_name_H-M   'P 1'
#
loop_
_entity.id
_entity.type
_entity.pdbx_description
1 polymer ?
#
loop_
_entity_poly.entity_id
_entity_poly.type
_entity_poly.pdbx_seq_one_letter_code
_entity_poly.pdbx_strand_id
1 'polypeptide(L)'
;MKRICDFISRYMGVIVLLTAVVSLLLPASFVWVDTVYINPLLGLVMFGMGLTLNPNDFKIVFSRPKDVIIGCLAQFIIMPVMAWVLAKVFHLSPELALGVILVGCCPGGTASNVITYLAKGDLALSVGMTMTSTVLAPVLTPLITWMMAGTFVHVDALSMFFSIVQVVILPIVVGFVIQKYCPRFTSRAVGYLPAFSSVAITFIVGIIVSHNAEKLLTSGLLIILVVMLHNICGLLLGFSIGKLLKLEYKKCVAISIEVGMQNSGLASTLATLHFAAYPMATIPGAIFSVWHNISGALMARFYSSRGGK
;
A
#
# COMPACT_ATOMS: atom_id res chain seq x y z
N MET A 1 -3.41 27.74 -4.60
CA MET A 1 -3.77 26.31 -4.60
C MET A 1 -2.54 25.41 -4.73
N LYS A 2 -1.67 25.55 -5.73
CA LYS A 2 -0.50 24.66 -5.93
C LYS A 2 0.40 24.55 -4.69
N ARG A 3 0.73 25.66 -4.01
CA ARG A 3 1.53 25.66 -2.76
C ARG A 3 0.91 24.85 -1.62
N ILE A 4 -0.43 24.86 -1.51
CA ILE A 4 -1.16 24.06 -0.49
C ILE A 4 -1.06 22.57 -0.84
N CYS A 5 -1.26 22.21 -2.12
CA CYS A 5 -1.13 20.83 -2.56
C CYS A 5 0.30 20.29 -2.36
N ASP A 6 1.31 21.10 -2.69
CA ASP A 6 2.72 20.75 -2.46
C ASP A 6 3.01 20.56 -0.97
N PHE A 7 2.44 21.41 -0.09
CA PHE A 7 2.56 21.28 1.36
C PHE A 7 1.93 19.97 1.86
N ILE A 8 0.67 19.69 1.46
CA ILE A 8 -0.05 18.46 1.87
C ILE A 8 0.73 17.22 1.43
N SER A 9 1.17 17.18 0.17
CA SER A 9 1.93 16.05 -0.36
C SER A 9 3.27 15.87 0.34
N ARG A 10 3.97 16.97 0.64
CA ARG A 10 5.28 16.95 1.31
C ARG A 10 5.18 16.45 2.76
N TYR A 11 4.12 16.84 3.47
CA TYR A 11 3.91 16.50 4.87
C TYR A 11 2.89 15.38 5.08
N MET A 12 2.54 14.63 4.03
CA MET A 12 1.55 13.55 4.07
C MET A 12 1.75 12.61 5.27
N GLY A 13 2.97 12.10 5.48
CA GLY A 13 3.26 11.18 6.59
C GLY A 13 2.97 11.79 7.96
N VAL A 14 3.29 13.08 8.16
CA VAL A 14 3.01 13.81 9.41
C VAL A 14 1.50 14.04 9.58
N ILE A 15 0.81 14.44 8.50
CA ILE A 15 -0.64 14.68 8.52
C ILE A 15 -1.38 13.39 8.88
N VAL A 16 -1.05 12.28 8.23
CA VAL A 16 -1.66 10.97 8.50
C VAL A 16 -1.37 10.51 9.93
N LEU A 17 -0.13 10.69 10.41
CA LEU A 17 0.24 10.37 11.80
C LEU A 17 -0.56 11.21 12.80
N LEU A 18 -0.62 12.52 12.61
CA LEU A 18 -1.38 13.42 13.50
C LEU A 18 -2.86 13.06 13.50
N THR A 19 -3.44 12.76 12.33
CA THR A 19 -4.83 12.32 12.23
C THR A 19 -5.05 11.00 12.97
N ALA A 20 -4.14 10.03 12.83
CA ALA A 20 -4.23 8.76 13.56
C ALA A 20 -4.18 9.00 15.08
N VAL A 21 -3.30 9.87 15.57
CA VAL A 21 -3.21 10.21 17.00
C VAL A 21 -4.47 10.93 17.48
N VAL A 22 -4.98 11.91 16.72
CA VAL A 22 -6.22 12.62 17.06
C VAL A 22 -7.40 11.65 17.07
N SER A 23 -7.53 10.79 16.07
CA SER A 23 -8.59 9.78 15.97
C SER A 23 -8.55 8.76 17.12
N LEU A 24 -7.35 8.44 17.60
CA LEU A 24 -7.15 7.52 18.72
C LEU A 24 -7.55 8.16 20.06
N LEU A 25 -7.16 9.42 20.28
CA LEU A 25 -7.41 10.15 21.54
C LEU A 25 -8.81 10.75 21.59
N LEU A 26 -9.38 11.12 20.44
CA LEU A 26 -10.70 11.73 20.27
C LEU A 26 -11.48 10.98 19.18
N PRO A 27 -12.00 9.77 19.45
CA PRO A 27 -12.71 8.96 18.45
C PRO A 27 -13.90 9.69 17.81
N ALA A 28 -14.53 10.63 18.54
CA ALA A 28 -15.60 11.49 18.01
C ALA A 28 -15.20 12.29 16.77
N SER A 29 -13.90 12.46 16.48
CA SER A 29 -13.42 13.21 15.32
C SER A 29 -13.83 12.58 13.99
N PHE A 30 -13.89 11.25 13.87
CA PHE A 30 -14.25 10.54 12.63
C PHE A 30 -15.28 9.42 12.80
N VAL A 31 -15.70 9.07 14.03
CA VAL A 31 -16.67 7.98 14.25
C VAL A 31 -18.02 8.26 13.59
N TRP A 32 -18.35 9.52 13.34
CA TRP A 32 -19.57 9.94 12.63
C TRP A 32 -19.53 9.62 11.12
N VAL A 33 -18.37 9.33 10.57
CA VAL A 33 -18.19 8.89 9.18
C VAL A 33 -18.29 7.38 9.14
N ASP A 34 -19.25 6.83 8.40
CA ASP A 34 -19.42 5.39 8.27
C ASP A 34 -18.23 4.75 7.51
N THR A 35 -17.86 3.54 7.92
CA THR A 35 -16.79 2.75 7.28
C THR A 35 -17.07 2.41 5.82
N VAL A 36 -18.33 2.47 5.38
CA VAL A 36 -18.72 2.26 3.97
C VAL A 36 -18.02 3.25 3.02
N TYR A 37 -17.64 4.44 3.50
CA TYR A 37 -16.92 5.45 2.71
C TYR A 37 -15.46 5.10 2.42
N ILE A 38 -14.87 4.11 3.10
CA ILE A 38 -13.50 3.64 2.82
C ILE A 38 -13.37 3.19 1.37
N ASN A 39 -14.35 2.44 0.86
CA ASN A 39 -14.32 1.91 -0.50
C ASN A 39 -14.33 2.98 -1.60
N PRO A 40 -15.27 3.92 -1.63
CA PRO A 40 -15.24 5.00 -2.62
C PRO A 40 -14.01 5.90 -2.48
N LEU A 41 -13.51 6.15 -1.28
CA LEU A 41 -12.27 6.91 -1.07
C LEU A 41 -11.07 6.18 -1.69
N LEU A 42 -10.95 4.87 -1.49
CA LEU A 42 -9.91 4.09 -2.16
C LEU A 42 -10.10 4.09 -3.68
N GLY A 43 -11.33 3.89 -4.16
CA GLY A 43 -11.64 3.95 -5.60
C GLY A 43 -11.20 5.27 -6.24
N LEU A 44 -11.40 6.39 -5.55
CA LEU A 44 -10.93 7.71 -5.99
C LEU A 44 -9.40 7.81 -6.03
N VAL A 45 -8.70 7.23 -5.06
CA VAL A 45 -7.22 7.15 -5.07
C VAL A 45 -6.75 6.31 -6.27
N MET A 46 -7.39 5.16 -6.52
CA MET A 46 -7.06 4.27 -7.66
C MET A 46 -7.39 4.94 -9.00
N PHE A 47 -8.47 5.67 -9.09
CA PHE A 47 -8.81 6.51 -10.25
C PHE A 47 -7.71 7.56 -10.52
N GLY A 48 -7.26 8.25 -9.46
CA GLY A 48 -6.14 9.18 -9.53
C GLY A 48 -4.86 8.51 -10.06
N MET A 49 -4.56 7.29 -9.61
CA MET A 49 -3.47 6.49 -10.15
C MET A 49 -3.66 6.25 -11.65
N GLY A 50 -4.85 5.85 -12.09
CA GLY A 50 -5.17 5.66 -13.51
C GLY A 50 -4.91 6.90 -14.36
N LEU A 51 -5.22 8.10 -13.85
CA LEU A 51 -4.95 9.37 -14.53
C LEU A 51 -3.44 9.68 -14.68
N THR A 52 -2.58 9.08 -13.86
CA THR A 52 -1.12 9.29 -13.94
C THR A 52 -0.42 8.28 -14.85
N LEU A 53 -1.08 7.17 -15.19
CA LEU A 53 -0.49 6.12 -16.04
C LEU A 53 -0.27 6.60 -17.47
N ASN A 54 0.91 6.31 -18.01
CA ASN A 54 1.26 6.65 -19.39
C ASN A 54 1.37 5.37 -20.23
N PRO A 55 0.93 5.33 -21.50
CA PRO A 55 1.14 4.18 -22.38
C PRO A 55 2.61 3.73 -22.47
N ASN A 56 3.56 4.65 -22.28
CA ASN A 56 4.99 4.32 -22.26
C ASN A 56 5.40 3.51 -21.02
N ASP A 57 4.65 3.60 -19.90
CA ASP A 57 4.96 2.84 -18.69
C ASP A 57 4.77 1.35 -18.93
N PHE A 58 3.78 0.97 -19.76
CA PHE A 58 3.58 -0.42 -20.21
C PHE A 58 4.78 -0.95 -21.01
N LYS A 59 5.44 -0.10 -21.82
CA LYS A 59 6.64 -0.51 -22.57
C LYS A 59 7.77 -0.94 -21.64
N ILE A 60 7.87 -0.36 -20.44
CA ILE A 60 8.88 -0.71 -19.45
C ILE A 60 8.72 -2.16 -19.01
N VAL A 61 7.49 -2.58 -18.74
CA VAL A 61 7.17 -3.96 -18.35
C VAL A 61 7.63 -4.94 -19.43
N PHE A 62 7.39 -4.63 -20.70
CA PHE A 62 7.79 -5.49 -21.82
C PHE A 62 9.27 -5.39 -22.18
N SER A 63 9.95 -4.27 -21.89
CA SER A 63 11.38 -4.09 -22.20
C SER A 63 12.29 -4.71 -21.15
N ARG A 64 11.83 -4.87 -19.90
CA ARG A 64 12.60 -5.41 -18.77
C ARG A 64 11.83 -6.49 -18.00
N PRO A 65 11.27 -7.51 -18.68
CA PRO A 65 10.35 -8.46 -18.05
C PRO A 65 11.00 -9.24 -16.90
N LYS A 66 12.28 -9.56 -17.01
CA LYS A 66 13.02 -10.28 -15.95
C LYS A 66 13.05 -9.51 -14.64
N ASP A 67 13.39 -8.22 -14.68
CA ASP A 67 13.50 -7.39 -13.49
C ASP A 67 12.12 -7.21 -12.82
N VAL A 68 11.07 -6.97 -13.62
CA VAL A 68 9.69 -6.83 -13.15
C VAL A 68 9.18 -8.14 -12.55
N ILE A 69 9.42 -9.29 -13.19
CA ILE A 69 9.03 -10.60 -12.66
C ILE A 69 9.72 -10.89 -11.33
N ILE A 70 11.03 -10.63 -11.23
CA ILE A 70 11.79 -10.79 -9.97
C ILE A 70 11.14 -9.95 -8.87
N GLY A 71 10.85 -8.69 -9.14
CA GLY A 71 10.26 -7.81 -8.16
C GLY A 71 8.84 -8.22 -7.75
N CYS A 72 7.99 -8.61 -8.71
CA CYS A 72 6.64 -9.09 -8.41
C CYS A 72 6.63 -10.42 -7.65
N LEU A 73 7.52 -11.35 -8.00
CA LEU A 73 7.67 -12.59 -7.24
C LEU A 73 8.17 -12.31 -5.82
N ALA A 74 9.16 -11.43 -5.66
CA ALA A 74 9.62 -11.00 -4.35
C ALA A 74 8.46 -10.40 -3.53
N GLN A 75 7.64 -9.54 -4.14
CA GLN A 75 6.46 -8.93 -3.53
C GLN A 75 5.47 -9.98 -2.99
N PHE A 76 4.99 -10.86 -3.86
CA PHE A 76 3.93 -11.82 -3.54
C PHE A 76 4.42 -13.07 -2.81
N ILE A 77 5.73 -13.23 -2.59
CA ILE A 77 6.29 -14.31 -1.76
C ILE A 77 6.75 -13.77 -0.41
N ILE A 78 7.61 -12.74 -0.39
CA ILE A 78 8.23 -12.25 0.84
C ILE A 78 7.16 -11.71 1.79
N MET A 79 6.31 -10.80 1.31
CA MET A 79 5.42 -10.10 2.20
C MET A 79 4.32 -11.00 2.80
N PRO A 80 3.65 -11.89 2.04
CA PRO A 80 2.70 -12.81 2.64
C PRO A 80 3.36 -13.79 3.62
N VAL A 81 4.53 -14.35 3.27
CA VAL A 81 5.25 -15.28 4.13
C VAL A 81 5.68 -14.59 5.42
N MET A 82 6.25 -13.38 5.34
CA MET A 82 6.64 -12.63 6.53
C MET A 82 5.44 -12.24 7.40
N ALA A 83 4.31 -11.88 6.79
CA ALA A 83 3.06 -11.61 7.51
C ALA A 83 2.61 -12.84 8.30
N TRP A 84 2.59 -14.01 7.66
CA TRP A 84 2.20 -15.26 8.30
C TRP A 84 3.19 -15.68 9.42
N VAL A 85 4.50 -15.58 9.16
CA VAL A 85 5.53 -15.87 10.17
C VAL A 85 5.38 -14.97 11.39
N LEU A 86 5.24 -13.66 11.19
CA LEU A 86 5.06 -12.70 12.27
C LEU A 86 3.76 -12.97 13.04
N ALA A 87 2.65 -13.28 12.34
CA ALA A 87 1.40 -13.62 12.99
C ALA A 87 1.54 -14.84 13.91
N LYS A 88 2.30 -15.86 13.49
CA LYS A 88 2.57 -17.07 14.29
C LYS A 88 3.54 -16.80 15.43
N VAL A 89 4.67 -16.12 15.18
CA VAL A 89 5.72 -15.83 16.18
C VAL A 89 5.18 -14.96 17.32
N PHE A 90 4.37 -13.96 16.98
CA PHE A 90 3.78 -13.05 17.97
C PHE A 90 2.43 -13.53 18.52
N HIS A 91 1.98 -14.73 18.15
CA HIS A 91 0.71 -15.32 18.60
C HIS A 91 -0.47 -14.35 18.47
N LEU A 92 -0.57 -13.67 17.31
CA LEU A 92 -1.63 -12.71 17.08
C LEU A 92 -3.01 -13.37 17.14
N SER A 93 -4.00 -12.61 17.62
CA SER A 93 -5.40 -13.03 17.51
C SER A 93 -5.78 -13.27 16.04
N PRO A 94 -6.74 -14.13 15.72
CA PRO A 94 -7.16 -14.41 14.35
C PRO A 94 -7.48 -13.15 13.55
N GLU A 95 -8.09 -12.14 14.17
CA GLU A 95 -8.42 -10.86 13.53
C GLU A 95 -7.17 -10.07 13.15
N LEU A 96 -6.21 -9.91 14.06
CA LEU A 96 -4.97 -9.18 13.80
C LEU A 96 -4.07 -9.94 12.81
N ALA A 97 -4.01 -11.28 12.93
CA ALA A 97 -3.28 -12.13 11.99
C ALA A 97 -3.82 -11.97 10.56
N LEU A 98 -5.16 -12.02 10.40
CA LEU A 98 -5.83 -11.76 9.13
C LEU A 98 -5.43 -10.38 8.56
N GLY A 99 -5.48 -9.33 9.37
CA GLY A 99 -5.15 -7.99 8.92
C GLY A 99 -3.71 -7.83 8.45
N VAL A 100 -2.73 -8.41 9.19
CA VAL A 100 -1.31 -8.40 8.78
C VAL A 100 -1.11 -9.21 7.49
N ILE A 101 -1.77 -10.37 7.36
CA ILE A 101 -1.72 -11.20 6.15
C ILE A 101 -2.34 -10.47 4.96
N LEU A 102 -3.48 -9.81 5.13
CA LEU A 102 -4.09 -8.99 4.07
C LEU A 102 -3.13 -7.91 3.57
N VAL A 103 -2.43 -7.21 4.48
CA VAL A 103 -1.40 -6.24 4.10
C VAL A 103 -0.31 -6.91 3.27
N GLY A 104 0.19 -8.07 3.70
CA GLY A 104 1.23 -8.81 2.99
C GLY A 104 0.80 -9.33 1.62
N CYS A 105 -0.48 -9.70 1.45
CA CYS A 105 -1.02 -10.23 0.20
C CYS A 105 -1.41 -9.15 -0.82
N CYS A 106 -1.44 -7.86 -0.41
CA CYS A 106 -1.74 -6.76 -1.32
C CYS A 106 -0.58 -6.45 -2.27
N PRO A 107 -0.84 -5.83 -3.42
CA PRO A 107 0.21 -5.35 -4.33
C PRO A 107 1.01 -4.20 -3.72
N GLY A 108 2.08 -3.78 -4.39
CA GLY A 108 2.85 -2.58 -4.02
C GLY A 108 1.99 -1.32 -3.96
N GLY A 109 2.31 -0.43 -3.05
CA GLY A 109 1.60 0.84 -2.86
C GLY A 109 2.12 1.92 -3.80
N THR A 110 1.25 2.79 -4.33
CA THR A 110 1.63 3.88 -5.26
C THR A 110 2.66 4.86 -4.68
N ALA A 111 2.73 4.98 -3.35
CA ALA A 111 3.72 5.82 -2.68
C ALA A 111 5.16 5.33 -2.88
N SER A 112 5.37 4.03 -3.17
CA SER A 112 6.69 3.44 -3.43
C SER A 112 7.42 4.12 -4.58
N ASN A 113 6.70 4.53 -5.64
CA ASN A 113 7.28 5.21 -6.80
C ASN A 113 7.90 6.55 -6.40
N VAL A 114 7.23 7.33 -5.55
CA VAL A 114 7.75 8.61 -5.05
C VAL A 114 8.98 8.39 -4.18
N ILE A 115 8.91 7.40 -3.29
CA ILE A 115 10.03 7.04 -2.40
C ILE A 115 11.22 6.53 -3.21
N THR A 116 11.00 5.70 -4.25
CA THR A 116 12.05 5.22 -5.16
C THR A 116 12.72 6.37 -5.91
N TYR A 117 11.95 7.36 -6.36
CA TYR A 117 12.49 8.57 -6.98
C TYR A 117 13.39 9.35 -6.02
N LEU A 118 12.91 9.58 -4.78
CA LEU A 118 13.69 10.29 -3.74
C LEU A 118 14.94 9.50 -3.32
N ALA A 119 14.87 8.18 -3.34
CA ALA A 119 15.99 7.28 -3.06
C ALA A 119 17.02 7.20 -4.20
N LYS A 120 16.76 7.84 -5.34
CA LYS A 120 17.56 7.72 -6.58
C LYS A 120 17.63 6.29 -7.11
N GLY A 121 16.60 5.47 -6.83
CA GLY A 121 16.42 4.14 -7.37
C GLY A 121 15.98 4.13 -8.84
N ASP A 122 15.77 2.94 -9.40
CA ASP A 122 15.22 2.76 -10.75
C ASP A 122 13.70 2.98 -10.73
N LEU A 123 13.29 4.23 -10.98
CA LEU A 123 11.87 4.62 -10.98
C LEU A 123 11.07 3.84 -12.03
N ALA A 124 11.67 3.59 -13.19
CA ALA A 124 11.01 2.86 -14.26
C ALA A 124 10.66 1.42 -13.84
N LEU A 125 11.60 0.75 -13.15
CA LEU A 125 11.35 -0.58 -12.59
C LEU A 125 10.27 -0.52 -11.50
N SER A 126 10.31 0.46 -10.58
CA SER A 126 9.31 0.63 -9.54
C SER A 126 7.90 0.77 -10.11
N VAL A 127 7.71 1.67 -11.09
CA VAL A 127 6.42 1.86 -11.78
C VAL A 127 5.98 0.56 -12.46
N GLY A 128 6.87 -0.13 -13.16
CA GLY A 128 6.58 -1.42 -13.80
C GLY A 128 6.13 -2.49 -12.81
N MET A 129 6.77 -2.57 -11.63
CA MET A 129 6.40 -3.49 -10.57
C MET A 129 5.04 -3.14 -9.97
N THR A 130 4.81 -1.87 -9.62
CA THR A 130 3.52 -1.41 -9.08
C THR A 130 2.37 -1.73 -10.04
N MET A 131 2.54 -1.40 -11.34
CA MET A 131 1.53 -1.69 -12.36
C MET A 131 1.26 -3.20 -12.48
N THR A 132 2.32 -4.00 -12.61
CA THR A 132 2.19 -5.45 -12.79
C THR A 132 1.57 -6.11 -11.57
N SER A 133 2.03 -5.77 -10.37
CA SER A 133 1.47 -6.32 -9.13
C SER A 133 0.01 -5.91 -8.94
N THR A 134 -0.36 -4.67 -9.31
CA THR A 134 -1.75 -4.19 -9.22
C THR A 134 -2.67 -4.94 -10.22
N VAL A 135 -2.21 -5.19 -11.44
CA VAL A 135 -2.97 -5.96 -12.44
C VAL A 135 -3.12 -7.43 -12.02
N LEU A 136 -2.13 -8.00 -11.36
CA LEU A 136 -2.18 -9.37 -10.82
C LEU A 136 -2.96 -9.49 -9.51
N ALA A 137 -3.18 -8.40 -8.79
CA ALA A 137 -3.81 -8.39 -7.47
C ALA A 137 -5.20 -9.06 -7.44
N PRO A 138 -6.11 -8.88 -8.42
CA PRO A 138 -7.42 -9.56 -8.37
C PRO A 138 -7.31 -11.08 -8.23
N VAL A 139 -6.27 -11.68 -8.79
CA VAL A 139 -6.05 -13.13 -8.73
C VAL A 139 -5.15 -13.50 -7.55
N LEU A 140 -3.98 -12.87 -7.44
CA LEU A 140 -2.96 -13.27 -6.48
C LEU A 140 -3.33 -12.90 -5.05
N THR A 141 -3.89 -11.71 -4.81
CA THR A 141 -4.25 -11.28 -3.45
C THR A 141 -5.28 -12.21 -2.81
N PRO A 142 -6.44 -12.54 -3.42
CA PRO A 142 -7.39 -13.47 -2.84
C PRO A 142 -6.83 -14.89 -2.67
N LEU A 143 -6.11 -15.38 -3.68
CA LEU A 143 -5.54 -16.73 -3.64
C LEU A 143 -4.53 -16.89 -2.49
N ILE A 144 -3.58 -15.96 -2.37
CA ILE A 144 -2.56 -16.00 -1.32
C ILE A 144 -3.21 -15.75 0.05
N THR A 145 -4.20 -14.85 0.14
CA THR A 145 -4.97 -14.65 1.38
C THR A 145 -5.68 -15.92 1.81
N TRP A 146 -6.35 -16.62 0.88
CA TRP A 146 -6.97 -17.91 1.16
C TRP A 146 -5.95 -18.95 1.65
N MET A 147 -4.79 -19.04 1.02
CA MET A 147 -3.73 -19.99 1.42
C MET A 147 -3.14 -19.66 2.81
N MET A 148 -2.92 -18.39 3.12
CA MET A 148 -2.21 -17.95 4.33
C MET A 148 -3.15 -17.68 5.51
N ALA A 149 -4.29 -17.02 5.29
CA ALA A 149 -5.25 -16.66 6.31
C ALA A 149 -6.35 -17.73 6.51
N GLY A 150 -6.54 -18.65 5.56
CA GLY A 150 -7.55 -19.71 5.64
C GLY A 150 -7.38 -20.64 6.84
N THR A 151 -6.22 -20.64 7.46
CA THR A 151 -5.98 -21.35 8.73
C THR A 151 -6.52 -20.62 9.97
N PHE A 152 -6.86 -19.34 9.83
CA PHE A 152 -7.34 -18.49 10.92
C PHE A 152 -8.82 -18.16 10.78
N VAL A 153 -9.28 -17.90 9.53
CA VAL A 153 -10.64 -17.46 9.22
C VAL A 153 -11.09 -18.00 7.86
N HIS A 154 -12.42 -18.07 7.67
CA HIS A 154 -12.96 -18.39 6.34
C HIS A 154 -12.72 -17.26 5.35
N VAL A 155 -12.16 -17.58 4.17
CA VAL A 155 -11.82 -16.62 3.10
C VAL A 155 -12.56 -16.98 1.83
N ASP A 156 -13.45 -16.10 1.37
CA ASP A 156 -14.11 -16.19 0.07
C ASP A 156 -13.26 -15.47 -1.00
N ALA A 157 -12.35 -16.24 -1.61
CA ALA A 157 -11.42 -15.72 -2.61
C ALA A 157 -12.13 -15.20 -3.87
N LEU A 158 -13.27 -15.79 -4.24
CA LEU A 158 -14.01 -15.37 -5.45
C LEU A 158 -14.68 -14.01 -5.24
N SER A 159 -15.33 -13.82 -4.11
CA SER A 159 -15.92 -12.53 -3.74
C SER A 159 -14.85 -11.43 -3.64
N MET A 160 -13.69 -11.74 -3.05
CA MET A 160 -12.55 -10.82 -3.00
C MET A 160 -12.02 -10.46 -4.40
N PHE A 161 -11.96 -11.43 -5.33
CA PHE A 161 -11.56 -11.17 -6.71
C PHE A 161 -12.45 -10.07 -7.34
N PHE A 162 -13.77 -10.22 -7.29
CA PHE A 162 -14.69 -9.23 -7.87
C PHE A 162 -14.58 -7.87 -7.18
N SER A 163 -14.40 -7.84 -5.87
CA SER A 163 -14.21 -6.58 -5.13
C SER A 163 -12.94 -5.85 -5.56
N ILE A 164 -11.82 -6.55 -5.74
CA ILE A 164 -10.57 -5.93 -6.21
C ILE A 164 -10.74 -5.42 -7.65
N VAL A 165 -11.39 -6.17 -8.53
CA VAL A 165 -11.71 -5.68 -9.88
C VAL A 165 -12.52 -4.38 -9.81
N GLN A 166 -13.54 -4.33 -8.96
CA GLN A 166 -14.43 -3.18 -8.84
C GLN A 166 -13.76 -1.97 -8.19
N VAL A 167 -13.01 -2.16 -7.10
CA VAL A 167 -12.47 -1.06 -6.29
C VAL A 167 -11.09 -0.60 -6.76
N VAL A 168 -10.34 -1.45 -7.47
CA VAL A 168 -8.98 -1.15 -7.94
C VAL A 168 -8.91 -1.07 -9.46
N ILE A 169 -9.23 -2.16 -10.17
CA ILE A 169 -8.99 -2.24 -11.62
C ILE A 169 -9.90 -1.28 -12.38
N LEU A 170 -11.20 -1.31 -12.10
CA LEU A 170 -12.18 -0.48 -12.80
C LEU A 170 -11.87 1.02 -12.68
N PRO A 171 -11.60 1.60 -11.49
CA PRO A 171 -11.23 3.00 -11.37
C PRO A 171 -9.93 3.34 -12.10
N ILE A 172 -8.91 2.46 -12.05
CA ILE A 172 -7.65 2.67 -12.78
C ILE A 172 -7.90 2.70 -14.28
N VAL A 173 -8.67 1.76 -14.82
CA VAL A 173 -9.00 1.71 -16.26
C VAL A 173 -9.77 2.96 -16.67
N VAL A 174 -10.76 3.39 -15.90
CA VAL A 174 -11.51 4.63 -16.18
C VAL A 174 -10.59 5.85 -16.17
N GLY A 175 -9.70 5.96 -15.17
CA GLY A 175 -8.71 7.03 -15.11
C GLY A 175 -7.77 7.03 -16.32
N PHE A 176 -7.25 5.86 -16.71
CA PHE A 176 -6.38 5.69 -17.87
C PHE A 176 -7.09 6.04 -19.20
N VAL A 177 -8.34 5.65 -19.36
CA VAL A 177 -9.16 6.03 -20.53
C VAL A 177 -9.34 7.54 -20.60
N ILE A 178 -9.67 8.19 -19.48
CA ILE A 178 -9.80 9.65 -19.42
C ILE A 178 -8.46 10.32 -19.73
N GLN A 179 -7.36 9.81 -19.20
CA GLN A 179 -6.02 10.31 -19.52
C GLN A 179 -5.74 10.25 -21.03
N LYS A 180 -6.10 9.15 -21.69
CA LYS A 180 -5.88 8.96 -23.12
C LYS A 180 -6.72 9.89 -23.99
N TYR A 181 -8.00 10.07 -23.66
CA TYR A 181 -8.94 10.83 -24.50
C TYR A 181 -9.08 12.30 -24.11
N CYS A 182 -8.76 12.66 -22.86
CA CYS A 182 -8.87 14.00 -22.33
C CYS A 182 -7.56 14.52 -21.75
N PRO A 183 -6.44 14.55 -22.51
CA PRO A 183 -5.11 14.89 -21.99
C PRO A 183 -5.01 16.30 -21.44
N ARG A 184 -5.81 17.26 -21.96
CA ARG A 184 -5.86 18.64 -21.44
C ARG A 184 -6.45 18.73 -20.03
N PHE A 185 -7.46 17.94 -19.73
CA PHE A 185 -8.02 17.81 -18.37
C PHE A 185 -7.00 17.17 -17.44
N THR A 186 -6.45 16.04 -17.85
CA THR A 186 -5.51 15.26 -17.06
C THR A 186 -4.24 16.05 -16.72
N SER A 187 -3.66 16.79 -17.67
CA SER A 187 -2.46 17.60 -17.42
C SER A 187 -2.66 18.67 -16.34
N ARG A 188 -3.89 19.18 -16.18
CA ARG A 188 -4.25 20.10 -15.10
C ARG A 188 -4.51 19.37 -13.78
N ALA A 189 -5.15 18.21 -13.84
CA ALA A 189 -5.54 17.43 -12.65
C ALA A 189 -4.35 16.76 -11.97
N VAL A 190 -3.40 16.19 -12.75
CA VAL A 190 -2.25 15.42 -12.25
C VAL A 190 -1.46 16.16 -11.17
N GLY A 191 -1.31 17.48 -11.28
CA GLY A 191 -0.60 18.28 -10.28
C GLY A 191 -1.29 18.34 -8.90
N TYR A 192 -2.57 17.98 -8.82
CA TYR A 192 -3.36 18.00 -7.58
C TYR A 192 -3.60 16.58 -7.01
N LEU A 193 -3.40 15.53 -7.82
CA LEU A 193 -3.68 14.15 -7.43
C LEU A 193 -2.91 13.68 -6.19
N PRO A 194 -1.61 13.99 -6.01
CA PRO A 194 -0.89 13.58 -4.80
C PRO A 194 -1.51 14.16 -3.52
N ALA A 195 -1.91 15.43 -3.54
CA ALA A 195 -2.58 16.06 -2.40
C ALA A 195 -3.95 15.44 -2.15
N PHE A 196 -4.72 15.21 -3.21
CA PHE A 196 -6.03 14.57 -3.14
C PHE A 196 -5.94 13.15 -2.56
N SER A 197 -5.01 12.33 -3.06
CA SER A 197 -4.76 10.99 -2.53
C SER A 197 -4.32 11.03 -1.06
N SER A 198 -3.47 12.00 -0.68
CA SER A 198 -3.06 12.20 0.71
C SER A 198 -4.26 12.48 1.63
N VAL A 199 -5.16 13.36 1.21
CA VAL A 199 -6.39 13.66 1.96
C VAL A 199 -7.28 12.43 2.07
N ALA A 200 -7.53 11.73 0.97
CA ALA A 200 -8.36 10.52 0.98
C ALA A 200 -7.79 9.44 1.92
N ILE A 201 -6.47 9.18 1.86
CA ILE A 201 -5.80 8.23 2.75
C ILE A 201 -5.90 8.71 4.22
N THR A 202 -5.74 10.00 4.48
CA THR A 202 -5.91 10.58 5.81
C THR A 202 -7.30 10.32 6.37
N PHE A 203 -8.34 10.50 5.57
CA PHE A 203 -9.72 10.18 5.95
C PHE A 203 -9.90 8.67 6.22
N ILE A 204 -9.40 7.80 5.35
CA ILE A 204 -9.46 6.34 5.54
C ILE A 204 -8.83 5.95 6.87
N VAL A 205 -7.63 6.46 7.18
CA VAL A 205 -6.95 6.18 8.45
C VAL A 205 -7.74 6.73 9.63
N GLY A 206 -8.25 7.96 9.53
CA GLY A 206 -9.08 8.59 10.56
C GLY A 206 -10.32 7.76 10.90
N ILE A 207 -11.07 7.32 9.88
CA ILE A 207 -12.26 6.46 10.04
C ILE A 207 -11.88 5.15 10.76
N ILE A 208 -10.86 4.43 10.26
CA ILE A 208 -10.46 3.13 10.82
C ILE A 208 -10.00 3.27 12.27
N VAL A 209 -9.15 4.24 12.56
CA VAL A 209 -8.61 4.44 13.91
C VAL A 209 -9.72 4.84 14.89
N SER A 210 -10.62 5.77 14.51
CA SER A 210 -11.72 6.20 15.38
C SER A 210 -12.68 5.06 15.72
N HIS A 211 -13.04 4.22 14.75
CA HIS A 211 -13.94 3.08 14.99
C HIS A 211 -13.32 1.96 15.81
N ASN A 212 -12.00 1.90 15.92
CA ASN A 212 -11.25 0.85 16.63
C ASN A 212 -10.39 1.40 17.79
N ALA A 213 -10.62 2.64 18.24
CA ALA A 213 -9.74 3.33 19.19
C ALA A 213 -9.55 2.57 20.50
N GLU A 214 -10.63 2.06 21.11
CA GLU A 214 -10.60 1.29 22.37
C GLU A 214 -9.75 0.02 22.24
N LYS A 215 -9.92 -0.72 21.16
CA LYS A 215 -9.17 -1.95 20.87
C LYS A 215 -7.71 -1.67 20.55
N LEU A 216 -7.43 -0.55 19.88
CA LEU A 216 -6.08 -0.09 19.60
C LEU A 216 -5.31 0.28 20.88
N LEU A 217 -5.95 0.90 21.87
CA LEU A 217 -5.31 1.25 23.14
C LEU A 217 -4.92 0.00 23.95
N THR A 218 -5.67 -1.08 23.85
CA THR A 218 -5.41 -2.33 24.58
C THR A 218 -4.42 -3.26 23.91
N SER A 219 -4.41 -3.32 22.55
CA SER A 219 -3.58 -4.25 21.77
C SER A 219 -2.53 -3.54 20.90
N GLY A 220 -2.52 -2.21 20.91
CA GLY A 220 -1.87 -1.39 19.89
C GLY A 220 -0.35 -1.52 19.84
N LEU A 221 0.35 -1.64 20.97
CA LEU A 221 1.82 -1.67 20.97
C LEU A 221 2.36 -2.90 20.23
N LEU A 222 1.74 -4.07 20.46
CA LEU A 222 2.17 -5.30 19.79
C LEU A 222 1.95 -5.22 18.28
N ILE A 223 0.78 -4.77 17.84
CA ILE A 223 0.48 -4.71 16.41
C ILE A 223 1.30 -3.61 15.70
N ILE A 224 1.60 -2.51 16.36
CA ILE A 224 2.52 -1.49 15.84
C ILE A 224 3.90 -2.12 15.60
N LEU A 225 4.44 -2.85 16.58
CA LEU A 225 5.73 -3.55 16.44
C LEU A 225 5.71 -4.54 15.28
N VAL A 226 4.67 -5.37 15.18
CA VAL A 226 4.53 -6.36 14.10
C VAL A 226 4.49 -5.69 12.73
N VAL A 227 3.72 -4.61 12.57
CA VAL A 227 3.63 -3.85 11.32
C VAL A 227 4.98 -3.22 10.97
N MET A 228 5.69 -2.67 11.97
CA MET A 228 7.03 -2.12 11.75
C MET A 228 8.01 -3.20 11.29
N LEU A 229 8.02 -4.35 11.95
CA LEU A 229 8.88 -5.48 11.58
C LEU A 229 8.52 -6.00 10.17
N HIS A 230 7.24 -6.12 9.84
CA HIS A 230 6.77 -6.56 8.54
C HIS A 230 7.30 -5.66 7.40
N ASN A 231 7.18 -4.34 7.56
CA ASN A 231 7.71 -3.37 6.60
C ASN A 231 9.25 -3.44 6.52
N ILE A 232 9.95 -3.47 7.67
CA ILE A 232 11.43 -3.54 7.71
C ILE A 232 11.94 -4.82 7.05
N CYS A 233 11.32 -5.96 7.34
CA CYS A 233 11.65 -7.24 6.69
C CYS A 233 11.44 -7.15 5.17
N GLY A 234 10.34 -6.56 4.71
CA GLY A 234 10.10 -6.35 3.29
C GLY A 234 11.19 -5.51 2.61
N LEU A 235 11.58 -4.38 3.23
CA LEU A 235 12.66 -3.53 2.74
C LEU A 235 14.00 -4.26 2.68
N LEU A 236 14.36 -4.97 3.74
CA LEU A 236 15.65 -5.68 3.84
C LEU A 236 15.72 -6.88 2.90
N LEU A 237 14.69 -7.72 2.90
CA LEU A 237 14.65 -8.92 2.06
C LEU A 237 14.52 -8.56 0.58
N GLY A 238 13.72 -7.54 0.24
CA GLY A 238 13.63 -7.03 -1.13
C GLY A 238 15.00 -6.54 -1.66
N PHE A 239 15.73 -5.77 -0.85
CA PHE A 239 17.09 -5.34 -1.19
C PHE A 239 18.04 -6.54 -1.33
N SER A 240 17.96 -7.48 -0.41
CA SER A 240 18.84 -8.66 -0.36
C SER A 240 18.66 -9.57 -1.57
N ILE A 241 17.42 -9.77 -2.04
CA ILE A 241 17.14 -10.53 -3.28
C ILE A 241 17.75 -9.85 -4.49
N GLY A 242 17.57 -8.53 -4.63
CA GLY A 242 18.21 -7.80 -5.73
C GLY A 242 19.73 -7.95 -5.73
N LYS A 243 20.36 -7.86 -4.55
CA LYS A 243 21.79 -8.04 -4.38
C LYS A 243 22.25 -9.49 -4.65
N LEU A 244 21.50 -10.48 -4.18
CA LEU A 244 21.79 -11.92 -4.40
C LEU A 244 21.76 -12.26 -5.89
N LEU A 245 20.82 -11.67 -6.63
CA LEU A 245 20.70 -11.82 -8.08
C LEU A 245 21.65 -10.90 -8.86
N LYS A 246 22.57 -10.21 -8.17
CA LYS A 246 23.60 -9.33 -8.76
C LYS A 246 23.01 -8.21 -9.63
N LEU A 247 21.84 -7.68 -9.25
CA LEU A 247 21.26 -6.55 -9.94
C LEU A 247 22.00 -5.26 -9.58
N GLU A 248 21.91 -4.27 -10.46
CA GLU A 248 22.42 -2.92 -10.22
C GLU A 248 21.83 -2.31 -8.95
N TYR A 249 22.61 -1.49 -8.23
CA TYR A 249 22.19 -0.88 -6.96
C TYR A 249 20.84 -0.17 -7.05
N LYS A 250 20.60 0.60 -8.13
CA LYS A 250 19.34 1.32 -8.35
C LYS A 250 18.13 0.38 -8.44
N LYS A 251 18.31 -0.80 -9.05
CA LYS A 251 17.28 -1.84 -9.13
C LYS A 251 17.05 -2.51 -7.76
N CYS A 252 18.13 -2.78 -7.01
CA CYS A 252 17.99 -3.29 -5.63
C CYS A 252 17.20 -2.33 -4.76
N VAL A 253 17.45 -1.01 -4.90
CA VAL A 253 16.70 0.03 -4.18
C VAL A 253 15.22 0.03 -4.57
N ALA A 254 14.92 -0.05 -5.87
CA ALA A 254 13.55 -0.09 -6.36
C ALA A 254 12.79 -1.32 -5.82
N ILE A 255 13.39 -2.52 -5.92
CA ILE A 255 12.79 -3.77 -5.41
C ILE A 255 12.59 -3.69 -3.89
N SER A 256 13.58 -3.18 -3.14
CA SER A 256 13.48 -2.99 -1.69
C SER A 256 12.27 -2.16 -1.31
N ILE A 257 12.14 -0.98 -1.92
CA ILE A 257 11.08 -0.03 -1.60
C ILE A 257 9.72 -0.59 -2.01
N GLU A 258 9.63 -1.17 -3.20
CA GLU A 258 8.38 -1.73 -3.71
C GLU A 258 7.86 -2.88 -2.83
N VAL A 259 8.74 -3.84 -2.49
CA VAL A 259 8.40 -4.97 -1.59
C VAL A 259 8.05 -4.48 -0.19
N GLY A 260 8.76 -3.49 0.33
CA GLY A 260 8.50 -2.95 1.67
C GLY A 260 7.25 -2.08 1.77
N MET A 261 6.74 -1.51 0.66
CA MET A 261 5.64 -0.54 0.68
C MET A 261 4.37 -1.11 0.03
N GLN A 262 3.43 -1.52 0.87
CA GLN A 262 2.21 -2.20 0.46
C GLN A 262 1.05 -1.23 0.16
N ASN A 263 0.09 -1.68 -0.66
CA ASN A 263 -1.21 -1.03 -0.79
C ASN A 263 -2.08 -1.32 0.45
N SER A 264 -1.73 -0.65 1.53
CA SER A 264 -2.39 -0.80 2.83
C SER A 264 -3.84 -0.30 2.83
N GLY A 265 -4.18 0.63 1.93
CA GLY A 265 -5.56 1.06 1.71
C GLY A 265 -6.43 -0.08 1.18
N LEU A 266 -5.93 -0.85 0.21
CA LEU A 266 -6.62 -2.03 -0.30
C LEU A 266 -6.78 -3.09 0.80
N ALA A 267 -5.74 -3.33 1.62
CA ALA A 267 -5.82 -4.28 2.72
C ALA A 267 -6.95 -3.93 3.70
N SER A 268 -7.03 -2.65 4.12
CA SER A 268 -8.09 -2.17 5.01
C SER A 268 -9.48 -2.25 4.35
N THR A 269 -9.57 -1.94 3.06
CA THR A 269 -10.83 -2.07 2.30
C THR A 269 -11.32 -3.51 2.22
N LEU A 270 -10.42 -4.46 1.91
CA LEU A 270 -10.76 -5.89 1.89
C LEU A 270 -11.18 -6.40 3.26
N ALA A 271 -10.49 -5.95 4.32
CA ALA A 271 -10.89 -6.27 5.70
C ALA A 271 -12.31 -5.77 6.00
N THR A 272 -12.63 -4.55 5.62
CA THR A 272 -13.97 -3.97 5.83
C THR A 272 -15.07 -4.69 5.04
N LEU A 273 -14.78 -5.03 3.77
CA LEU A 273 -15.79 -5.62 2.86
C LEU A 273 -16.07 -7.08 3.15
N HIS A 274 -15.04 -7.87 3.42
CA HIS A 274 -15.14 -9.32 3.45
C HIS A 274 -15.07 -9.92 4.86
N PHE A 275 -14.62 -9.11 5.83
CA PHE A 275 -14.34 -9.59 7.18
C PHE A 275 -14.99 -8.70 8.25
N ALA A 276 -16.23 -8.28 8.02
CA ALA A 276 -16.99 -7.42 8.95
C ALA A 276 -17.13 -8.02 10.36
N ALA A 277 -17.12 -9.36 10.48
CA ALA A 277 -17.10 -10.06 11.77
C ALA A 277 -15.76 -9.91 12.52
N TYR A 278 -14.72 -9.43 11.85
CA TYR A 278 -13.36 -9.26 12.37
C TYR A 278 -12.88 -7.81 12.24
N PRO A 279 -13.48 -6.86 12.97
CA PRO A 279 -13.22 -5.43 12.76
C PRO A 279 -11.77 -5.02 13.01
N MET A 280 -11.05 -5.73 13.89
CA MET A 280 -9.63 -5.46 14.13
C MET A 280 -8.73 -5.80 12.94
N ALA A 281 -9.20 -6.54 11.93
CA ALA A 281 -8.43 -6.84 10.73
C ALA A 281 -8.12 -5.59 9.87
N THR A 282 -8.86 -4.49 10.07
CA THR A 282 -8.58 -3.20 9.39
C THR A 282 -7.39 -2.46 9.98
N ILE A 283 -7.05 -2.72 11.24
CA ILE A 283 -6.04 -1.99 12.03
C ILE A 283 -4.62 -2.11 11.43
N PRO A 284 -4.11 -3.31 11.08
CA PRO A 284 -2.76 -3.42 10.52
C PRO A 284 -2.57 -2.58 9.25
N GLY A 285 -3.57 -2.53 8.37
CA GLY A 285 -3.53 -1.69 7.17
C GLY A 285 -3.46 -0.20 7.50
N ALA A 286 -4.23 0.28 8.46
CA ALA A 286 -4.20 1.68 8.90
C ALA A 286 -2.83 2.06 9.49
N ILE A 287 -2.28 1.23 10.39
CA ILE A 287 -0.94 1.45 10.97
C ILE A 287 0.13 1.41 9.89
N PHE A 288 0.02 0.46 8.96
CA PHE A 288 0.95 0.34 7.84
C PHE A 288 0.93 1.57 6.95
N SER A 289 -0.25 2.17 6.70
CA SER A 289 -0.39 3.42 5.93
C SER A 289 0.39 4.59 6.53
N VAL A 290 0.46 4.65 7.86
CA VAL A 290 1.26 5.66 8.57
C VAL A 290 2.75 5.31 8.51
N TRP A 291 3.08 4.08 8.93
CA TRP A 291 4.45 3.65 9.13
C TRP A 291 5.27 3.60 7.84
N HIS A 292 4.73 3.04 6.76
CA HIS A 292 5.48 2.89 5.51
C HIS A 292 5.89 4.24 4.88
N ASN A 293 5.13 5.31 5.13
CA ASN A 293 5.51 6.65 4.69
C ASN A 293 6.70 7.21 5.51
N ILE A 294 6.74 6.93 6.82
CA ILE A 294 7.84 7.34 7.69
C ILE A 294 9.11 6.55 7.34
N SER A 295 9.01 5.22 7.34
CA SER A 295 10.14 4.33 7.03
C SER A 295 10.65 4.54 5.61
N GLY A 296 9.75 4.73 4.64
CA GLY A 296 10.08 5.02 3.24
C GLY A 296 10.89 6.31 3.10
N ALA A 297 10.50 7.40 3.79
CA ALA A 297 11.25 8.65 3.78
C ALA A 297 12.66 8.50 4.40
N LEU A 298 12.77 7.74 5.49
CA LEU A 298 14.06 7.42 6.10
C LEU A 298 14.94 6.59 5.16
N MET A 299 14.37 5.57 4.54
CA MET A 299 15.08 4.71 3.58
C MET A 299 15.47 5.46 2.30
N ALA A 300 14.63 6.38 1.82
CA ALA A 300 15.00 7.23 0.69
C ALA A 300 16.27 8.05 0.97
N ARG A 301 16.34 8.66 2.16
CA ARG A 301 17.54 9.39 2.59
C ARG A 301 18.76 8.47 2.71
N PHE A 302 18.58 7.28 3.30
CA PHE A 302 19.65 6.30 3.45
C PHE A 302 20.20 5.81 2.10
N TYR A 303 19.32 5.42 1.18
CA TYR A 303 19.74 4.93 -0.13
C TYR A 303 20.33 6.03 -1.02
N SER A 304 19.74 7.22 -1.02
CA SER A 304 20.25 8.35 -1.82
C SER A 304 21.65 8.80 -1.42
N SER A 305 22.04 8.64 -0.14
CA SER A 305 23.38 8.96 0.35
C SER A 305 24.45 7.93 -0.05
N ARG A 306 24.04 6.70 -0.40
CA ARG A 306 24.96 5.61 -0.80
C ARG A 306 25.05 5.41 -2.29
N GLY A 307 24.09 5.87 -3.07
CA GLY A 307 24.04 5.73 -4.52
C GLY A 307 24.99 6.63 -5.31
N GLY A 308 25.85 7.39 -4.64
CA GLY A 308 26.87 8.26 -5.23
C GLY A 308 28.31 7.74 -5.06
N LYS A 309 28.46 6.47 -4.61
CA LYS A 309 29.82 5.87 -4.46
C LYS A 309 30.01 4.74 -5.46
#